data_2e9722f0cb592e982a7bd9b3597f2a6d
#
_entry.id   2e9722f0cb592e982a7bd9b3597f2a6d
#
_cell.length_a   1.000
_cell.length_b   1.000
_cell.length_c   1.000
_cell.angle_alpha   90.00
_cell.angle_beta   90.00
_cell.angle_gamma   90.00
#
_symmetry.space_group_name_H-M   'P 1'
#
loop_
_entity.id
_entity.type
_entity.pdbx_description
1 polymer ?
#
loop_
_entity_poly.entity_id
_entity_poly.type
_entity_poly.pdbx_seq_one_letter_code
_entity_poly.pdbx_strand_id
1 'polypeptide(L)'
;MNAVDLAADDSALPEGRFSGRTEFGNLIRQAFQAAANQGWREIIICDADFEDWPLGERAVTSALGDWSRTGRKLTMIARNYDAVTRRHPRFVTWRQTWSHIVECRGSASGPSDTLPSAMWTPNWVFERLDLERSAGYSGHEAARRVALKEGLNERLLKSIPAFPATTLGL
;
A
#
# COMPACT_ATOMS: atom_id res chain seq x y z
N MET A 1 0.32 38.60 -2.78
CA MET A 1 0.91 37.34 -2.31
C MET A 1 -0.20 36.40 -1.91
N ASN A 2 -0.44 35.44 -2.73
CA ASN A 2 -1.62 34.58 -2.57
C ASN A 2 -1.23 33.30 -1.85
N ALA A 3 -1.75 33.11 -0.65
CA ALA A 3 -1.61 31.88 0.13
C ALA A 3 -2.21 30.62 -0.58
N VAL A 4 -2.84 30.82 -1.73
CA VAL A 4 -3.50 29.77 -2.51
C VAL A 4 -2.50 28.94 -3.32
N ASP A 5 -1.37 29.51 -3.71
CA ASP A 5 -0.37 28.81 -4.52
C ASP A 5 0.50 27.81 -3.72
N LEU A 6 0.61 28.01 -2.41
CA LEU A 6 1.39 27.11 -1.56
C LEU A 6 0.65 25.81 -1.19
N ALA A 7 -0.68 25.83 -1.23
CA ALA A 7 -1.49 24.65 -0.91
C ALA A 7 -1.64 23.69 -2.09
N ALA A 8 -1.40 24.13 -3.32
CA ALA A 8 -1.52 23.29 -4.51
C ALA A 8 -0.28 22.42 -4.74
N ASP A 9 0.87 22.83 -4.25
CA ASP A 9 2.14 22.12 -4.45
C ASP A 9 2.35 20.99 -3.40
N ASP A 10 1.71 21.10 -2.26
CA ASP A 10 1.83 20.14 -1.17
C ASP A 10 0.99 18.85 -1.37
N SER A 11 0.13 18.83 -2.39
CA SER A 11 -0.76 17.70 -2.66
C SER A 11 -0.27 16.79 -3.79
N ALA A 12 0.77 17.16 -4.51
CA ALA A 12 1.30 16.36 -5.61
C ALA A 12 2.22 15.25 -5.11
N LEU A 13 1.85 14.01 -5.42
CA LEU A 13 2.71 12.86 -5.12
C LEU A 13 3.94 12.84 -6.03
N PRO A 14 5.08 12.33 -5.54
CA PRO A 14 6.31 12.30 -6.31
C PRO A 14 6.18 11.53 -7.63
N GLU A 15 6.86 12.03 -8.66
CA GLU A 15 6.96 11.37 -9.96
C GLU A 15 8.43 11.15 -10.32
N GLY A 16 8.70 10.02 -10.94
CA GLY A 16 10.02 9.66 -11.38
C GLY A 16 10.66 8.56 -10.55
N ARG A 17 11.98 8.51 -10.59
CA ARG A 17 12.75 7.50 -9.86
C ARG A 17 12.90 7.88 -8.40
N PHE A 18 12.83 6.88 -7.53
CA PHE A 18 13.17 7.02 -6.12
C PHE A 18 14.25 6.00 -5.76
N SER A 19 15.03 6.30 -4.73
CA SER A 19 16.09 5.42 -4.24
C SER A 19 16.31 5.64 -2.75
N GLY A 20 16.45 4.55 -2.02
CA GLY A 20 16.74 4.54 -0.59
C GLY A 20 15.51 4.36 0.29
N ARG A 21 15.76 3.85 1.48
CA ARG A 21 14.70 3.53 2.45
C ARG A 21 13.91 4.77 2.88
N THR A 22 14.59 5.90 3.02
CA THR A 22 13.95 7.15 3.43
C THR A 22 12.96 7.62 2.38
N GLU A 23 13.36 7.69 1.12
CA GLU A 23 12.45 8.08 0.03
C GLU A 23 11.30 7.10 -0.12
N PHE A 24 11.60 5.79 -0.04
CA PHE A 24 10.58 4.75 -0.12
C PHE A 24 9.53 4.90 0.98
N GLY A 25 9.96 5.08 2.23
CA GLY A 25 9.05 5.30 3.35
C GLY A 25 8.22 6.57 3.17
N ASN A 26 8.83 7.64 2.69
CA ASN A 26 8.13 8.91 2.45
C ASN A 26 7.06 8.78 1.37
N LEU A 27 7.32 8.02 0.29
CA LEU A 27 6.31 7.75 -0.74
C LEU A 27 5.05 7.11 -0.13
N ILE A 28 5.24 6.12 0.72
CA ILE A 28 4.13 5.40 1.34
C ILE A 28 3.34 6.30 2.29
N ARG A 29 4.03 7.09 3.12
CA ARG A 29 3.39 8.05 4.03
C ARG A 29 2.57 9.07 3.27
N GLN A 30 3.15 9.64 2.21
CA GLN A 30 2.48 10.62 1.37
C GLN A 30 1.29 10.02 0.63
N ALA A 31 1.42 8.78 0.14
CA ALA A 31 0.35 8.09 -0.57
C ALA A 31 -0.87 7.87 0.33
N PHE A 32 -0.68 7.39 1.55
CA PHE A 32 -1.80 7.19 2.46
C PHE A 32 -2.43 8.50 2.91
N GLN A 33 -1.63 9.54 3.09
CA GLN A 33 -2.18 10.87 3.38
C GLN A 33 -2.98 11.42 2.20
N ALA A 34 -2.50 11.23 0.98
CA ALA A 34 -3.24 11.61 -0.23
C ALA A 34 -4.53 10.81 -0.38
N ALA A 35 -4.51 9.53 -0.05
CA ALA A 35 -5.70 8.68 -0.07
C ALA A 35 -6.80 9.25 0.83
N ALA A 36 -6.43 9.67 2.04
CA ALA A 36 -7.35 10.29 2.98
C ALA A 36 -7.87 11.64 2.46
N ASN A 37 -6.97 12.48 1.95
CA ASN A 37 -7.30 13.83 1.50
C ASN A 37 -8.14 13.83 0.21
N GLN A 38 -7.85 12.93 -0.72
CA GLN A 38 -8.50 12.85 -2.03
C GLN A 38 -9.67 11.86 -2.07
N GLY A 39 -9.84 11.07 -1.02
CA GLY A 39 -10.93 10.10 -0.94
C GLY A 39 -10.84 8.98 -1.97
N TRP A 40 -9.66 8.39 -2.15
CA TRP A 40 -9.52 7.26 -3.08
C TRP A 40 -10.36 6.08 -2.62
N ARG A 41 -11.10 5.50 -3.53
CA ARG A 41 -12.03 4.41 -3.20
C ARG A 41 -11.33 3.06 -3.04
N GLU A 42 -10.28 2.83 -3.82
CA GLU A 42 -9.59 1.55 -3.87
C GLU A 42 -8.09 1.75 -3.81
N ILE A 43 -7.42 0.91 -3.03
CA ILE A 43 -5.97 0.85 -2.93
C ILE A 43 -5.56 -0.62 -2.97
N ILE A 44 -4.54 -0.95 -3.74
CA ILE A 44 -3.94 -2.28 -3.75
C ILE A 44 -2.47 -2.15 -3.37
N ILE A 45 -2.04 -2.88 -2.35
CA ILE A 45 -0.64 -2.94 -1.95
C ILE A 45 -0.15 -4.38 -2.04
N CYS A 46 1.07 -4.54 -2.52
CA CYS A 46 1.69 -5.84 -2.70
C CYS A 46 3.15 -5.77 -2.27
N ASP A 47 3.57 -6.74 -1.49
CA ASP A 47 4.97 -6.90 -1.08
C ASP A 47 5.14 -8.34 -0.58
N ALA A 48 6.39 -8.80 -0.50
CA ALA A 48 6.66 -10.14 0.02
C ALA A 48 6.18 -10.30 1.47
N ASP A 49 6.44 -9.32 2.33
CA ASP A 49 6.13 -9.39 3.77
C ASP A 49 5.79 -8.05 4.44
N PHE A 50 5.90 -6.93 3.74
CA PHE A 50 5.69 -5.57 4.27
C PHE A 50 6.57 -5.20 5.47
N GLU A 51 7.70 -5.91 5.66
CA GLU A 51 8.56 -5.69 6.82
C GLU A 51 9.10 -4.27 6.91
N ASP A 52 9.56 -3.73 5.79
CA ASP A 52 10.16 -2.41 5.71
C ASP A 52 9.20 -1.28 5.27
N TRP A 53 7.93 -1.59 5.17
CA TRP A 53 6.90 -0.57 4.95
C TRP A 53 6.55 0.11 6.29
N PRO A 54 6.30 1.42 6.31
CA PRO A 54 5.99 2.13 7.55
C PRO A 54 4.54 1.97 8.01
N LEU A 55 3.97 0.76 7.88
CA LEU A 55 2.55 0.50 8.17
C LEU A 55 2.19 0.68 9.65
N GLY A 56 3.14 0.44 10.55
CA GLY A 56 2.92 0.56 11.99
C GLY A 56 3.08 1.96 12.55
N GLU A 57 3.48 2.92 11.74
CA GLU A 57 3.65 4.30 12.19
C GLU A 57 2.31 4.97 12.49
N ARG A 58 2.28 5.79 13.53
CA ARG A 58 1.08 6.51 13.95
C ARG A 58 0.51 7.37 12.82
N ALA A 59 1.37 8.07 12.09
CA ALA A 59 0.96 8.91 10.97
C ALA A 59 0.25 8.11 9.88
N VAL A 60 0.76 6.93 9.55
CA VAL A 60 0.18 6.06 8.53
C VAL A 60 -1.16 5.49 9.00
N THR A 61 -1.23 4.96 10.22
CA THR A 61 -2.50 4.41 10.75
C THR A 61 -3.55 5.48 10.97
N SER A 62 -3.14 6.70 11.31
CA SER A 62 -4.05 7.85 11.39
C SER A 62 -4.62 8.21 10.03
N ALA A 63 -3.78 8.27 9.00
CA ALA A 63 -4.22 8.50 7.62
C ALA A 63 -5.16 7.40 7.13
N LEU A 64 -4.85 6.14 7.43
CA LEU A 64 -5.72 5.01 7.11
C LEU A 64 -7.07 5.10 7.82
N GLY A 65 -7.08 5.52 9.07
CA GLY A 65 -8.33 5.77 9.82
C GLY A 65 -9.20 6.82 9.15
N ASP A 66 -8.60 7.93 8.73
CA ASP A 66 -9.32 8.99 8.01
C ASP A 66 -9.81 8.50 6.65
N TRP A 67 -8.97 7.79 5.91
CA TRP A 67 -9.33 7.20 4.62
C TRP A 67 -10.50 6.21 4.75
N SER A 68 -10.54 5.44 5.82
CA SER A 68 -11.55 4.38 6.04
C SER A 68 -12.99 4.91 6.04
N ARG A 69 -13.17 6.19 6.31
CA ARG A 69 -14.52 6.81 6.33
C ARG A 69 -15.12 6.90 4.93
N THR A 70 -14.30 7.02 3.90
CA THR A 70 -14.75 7.17 2.50
C THR A 70 -14.22 6.08 1.58
N GLY A 71 -13.15 5.39 1.95
CA GLY A 71 -12.58 4.29 1.21
C GLY A 71 -13.51 3.08 1.17
N ARG A 72 -13.44 2.32 0.08
CA ARG A 72 -14.27 1.13 -0.09
C ARG A 72 -13.50 -0.16 0.02
N LYS A 73 -12.26 -0.17 -0.43
CA LYS A 73 -11.47 -1.39 -0.44
C LYS A 73 -9.97 -1.14 -0.43
N LEU A 74 -9.29 -1.76 0.53
CA LEU A 74 -7.85 -1.92 0.50
C LEU A 74 -7.56 -3.42 0.36
N THR A 75 -6.83 -3.78 -0.71
CA THR A 75 -6.39 -5.15 -0.94
C THR A 75 -4.90 -5.27 -0.67
N MET A 76 -4.52 -6.24 0.14
CA MET A 76 -3.12 -6.58 0.41
C MET A 76 -2.80 -7.94 -0.19
N ILE A 77 -1.64 -8.04 -0.81
CA ILE A 77 -1.09 -9.30 -1.32
C ILE A 77 0.30 -9.47 -0.71
N ALA A 78 0.51 -10.57 -0.01
CA ALA A 78 1.80 -10.89 0.57
C ALA A 78 2.05 -12.39 0.53
N ARG A 79 3.32 -12.79 0.66
CA ARG A 79 3.67 -14.19 0.81
C ARG A 79 3.35 -14.67 2.22
N ASN A 80 3.64 -13.85 3.22
CA ASN A 80 3.26 -14.09 4.61
C ASN A 80 3.07 -12.76 5.34
N TYR A 81 2.38 -12.81 6.48
CA TYR A 81 2.03 -11.64 7.28
C TYR A 81 2.70 -11.62 8.66
N ASP A 82 3.70 -12.46 8.88
CA ASP A 82 4.37 -12.56 10.18
C ASP A 82 5.05 -11.26 10.59
N ALA A 83 5.73 -10.60 9.64
CA ALA A 83 6.37 -9.32 9.89
C ALA A 83 5.34 -8.21 10.19
N VAL A 84 4.19 -8.22 9.54
CA VAL A 84 3.10 -7.28 9.82
C VAL A 84 2.64 -7.43 11.27
N THR A 85 2.41 -8.66 11.71
CA THR A 85 1.95 -8.93 13.07
C THR A 85 3.00 -8.52 14.12
N ARG A 86 4.27 -8.78 13.87
CA ARG A 86 5.35 -8.48 14.82
C ARG A 86 5.73 -7.01 14.86
N ARG A 87 5.76 -6.34 13.70
CA ARG A 87 6.32 -4.99 13.57
C ARG A 87 5.29 -3.87 13.47
N HIS A 88 4.06 -4.20 13.07
CA HIS A 88 3.04 -3.20 12.78
C HIS A 88 1.75 -3.39 13.61
N PRO A 89 1.83 -3.39 14.94
CA PRO A 89 0.65 -3.67 15.78
C PRO A 89 -0.49 -2.65 15.61
N ARG A 90 -0.18 -1.38 15.37
CA ARG A 90 -1.21 -0.36 15.09
C ARG A 90 -1.96 -0.65 13.79
N PHE A 91 -1.25 -1.14 12.78
CA PHE A 91 -1.86 -1.53 11.52
C PHE A 91 -2.77 -2.76 11.72
N VAL A 92 -2.34 -3.74 12.49
CA VAL A 92 -3.15 -4.91 12.82
C VAL A 92 -4.45 -4.50 13.49
N THR A 93 -4.41 -3.59 14.46
CA THR A 93 -5.60 -3.04 15.12
C THR A 93 -6.53 -2.34 14.14
N TRP A 94 -5.97 -1.50 13.26
CA TRP A 94 -6.75 -0.84 12.21
C TRP A 94 -7.40 -1.86 11.28
N ARG A 95 -6.66 -2.89 10.86
CA ARG A 95 -7.12 -3.99 10.01
C ARG A 95 -8.32 -4.70 10.64
N GLN A 96 -8.26 -4.97 11.93
CA GLN A 96 -9.35 -5.62 12.65
C GLN A 96 -10.60 -4.74 12.72
N THR A 97 -10.42 -3.45 13.00
CA THR A 97 -11.53 -2.50 13.09
C THR A 97 -12.25 -2.33 11.75
N TRP A 98 -11.51 -2.31 10.66
CA TRP A 98 -12.03 -2.04 9.32
C TRP A 98 -12.05 -3.30 8.43
N SER A 99 -12.24 -4.46 9.03
CA SER A 99 -12.18 -5.76 8.34
C SER A 99 -13.09 -5.86 7.11
N HIS A 100 -14.18 -5.14 7.09
CA HIS A 100 -15.14 -5.18 5.98
C HIS A 100 -14.66 -4.45 4.72
N ILE A 101 -13.64 -3.60 4.82
CA ILE A 101 -13.04 -2.91 3.66
C ILE A 101 -11.63 -3.36 3.35
N VAL A 102 -11.05 -4.26 4.14
CA VAL A 102 -9.67 -4.74 3.97
C VAL A 102 -9.68 -6.21 3.62
N GLU A 103 -9.17 -6.53 2.43
CA GLU A 103 -8.98 -7.91 1.97
C GLU A 103 -7.50 -8.24 1.97
N CYS A 104 -7.11 -9.28 2.72
CA CYS A 104 -5.73 -9.76 2.76
C CYS A 104 -5.62 -11.10 2.05
N ARG A 105 -4.73 -11.17 1.07
CA ARG A 105 -4.52 -12.34 0.24
C ARG A 105 -3.09 -12.85 0.37
N GLY A 106 -2.95 -14.17 0.35
CA GLY A 106 -1.65 -14.83 0.36
C GLY A 106 -1.30 -15.34 -1.03
N SER A 107 -0.05 -15.18 -1.43
CA SER A 107 0.43 -15.76 -2.67
C SER A 107 0.55 -17.27 -2.54
N ALA A 108 -0.11 -18.00 -3.44
CA ALA A 108 -0.02 -19.46 -3.51
C ALA A 108 1.21 -19.91 -4.33
N SER A 109 1.94 -18.98 -4.92
CA SER A 109 3.08 -19.26 -5.77
C SER A 109 4.28 -19.73 -4.97
N GLY A 110 5.07 -20.62 -5.57
CA GLY A 110 6.26 -21.18 -4.92
C GLY A 110 7.37 -20.16 -4.71
N PRO A 111 8.46 -20.58 -4.04
CA PRO A 111 9.55 -19.65 -3.67
C PRO A 111 10.29 -19.01 -4.84
N SER A 112 10.11 -19.51 -6.06
CA SER A 112 10.70 -18.94 -7.26
C SER A 112 9.91 -17.77 -7.84
N ASP A 113 8.68 -17.54 -7.39
CA ASP A 113 7.85 -16.43 -7.87
C ASP A 113 8.03 -15.22 -6.95
N THR A 114 8.70 -14.21 -7.48
CA THR A 114 8.95 -12.97 -6.75
C THR A 114 7.71 -12.07 -6.81
N LEU A 115 7.13 -11.77 -5.66
CA LEU A 115 6.04 -10.80 -5.58
C LEU A 115 6.58 -9.39 -5.86
N PRO A 116 5.86 -8.58 -6.64
CA PRO A 116 6.22 -7.18 -6.76
C PRO A 116 6.05 -6.46 -5.43
N SER A 117 6.86 -5.41 -5.23
CA SER A 117 6.69 -4.46 -4.14
C SER A 117 6.09 -3.20 -4.74
N ALA A 118 4.81 -2.98 -4.54
CA ALA A 118 4.07 -1.99 -5.30
C ALA A 118 2.83 -1.47 -4.58
N MET A 119 2.40 -0.27 -4.96
CA MET A 119 1.11 0.29 -4.60
C MET A 119 0.39 0.75 -5.85
N TRP A 120 -0.86 0.35 -5.99
CA TRP A 120 -1.76 0.85 -7.01
C TRP A 120 -2.86 1.69 -6.38
N THR A 121 -3.09 2.86 -6.97
CA THR A 121 -4.24 3.71 -6.65
C THR A 121 -4.88 4.21 -7.94
N PRO A 122 -6.09 4.80 -7.90
CA PRO A 122 -6.72 5.31 -9.12
C PRO A 122 -5.95 6.42 -9.83
N ASN A 123 -5.09 7.14 -9.10
CA ASN A 123 -4.39 8.30 -9.65
C ASN A 123 -2.88 8.18 -9.69
N TRP A 124 -2.30 7.29 -8.91
CA TRP A 124 -0.86 7.22 -8.71
C TRP A 124 -0.43 5.81 -8.35
N VAL A 125 0.76 5.43 -8.80
CA VAL A 125 1.34 4.11 -8.52
C VAL A 125 2.81 4.24 -8.17
N PHE A 126 3.34 3.28 -7.42
CA PHE A 126 4.77 3.03 -7.38
C PHE A 126 5.08 1.55 -7.54
N GLU A 127 6.27 1.28 -8.04
CA GLU A 127 6.87 -0.05 -8.09
C GLU A 127 8.31 0.04 -7.59
N ARG A 128 8.63 -0.75 -6.56
CA ARG A 128 9.99 -0.88 -6.08
C ARG A 128 10.62 -2.07 -6.79
N LEU A 129 11.56 -1.79 -7.68
CA LEU A 129 12.18 -2.78 -8.57
C LEU A 129 13.45 -3.38 -7.99
N ASP A 130 14.19 -2.62 -7.20
CA ASP A 130 15.41 -3.05 -6.50
C ASP A 130 15.13 -3.05 -4.99
N LEU A 131 14.98 -4.24 -4.42
CA LEU A 131 14.64 -4.39 -3.01
C LEU A 131 15.81 -4.05 -2.08
N GLU A 132 17.04 -4.32 -2.51
CA GLU A 132 18.23 -4.01 -1.71
C GLU A 132 18.44 -2.51 -1.54
N ARG A 133 18.28 -1.77 -2.63
CA ARG A 133 18.46 -0.32 -2.65
C ARG A 133 17.18 0.45 -2.35
N SER A 134 16.05 -0.23 -2.22
CA SER A 134 14.73 0.37 -2.12
C SER A 134 14.51 1.41 -3.22
N ALA A 135 14.78 1.01 -4.45
CA ALA A 135 14.73 1.88 -5.62
C ALA A 135 13.67 1.42 -6.61
N GLY A 136 13.06 2.38 -7.28
CA GLY A 136 12.03 2.09 -8.26
C GLY A 136 11.49 3.34 -8.91
N TYR A 137 10.23 3.30 -9.26
CA TYR A 137 9.55 4.37 -9.99
C TYR A 137 8.17 4.64 -9.38
N SER A 138 7.78 5.91 -9.40
CA SER A 138 6.45 6.35 -9.02
C SER A 138 5.91 7.36 -10.03
N GLY A 139 4.60 7.46 -10.15
CA GLY A 139 4.02 8.44 -11.06
C GLY A 139 2.53 8.27 -11.32
N HIS A 140 2.00 9.16 -12.14
CA HIS A 140 0.58 9.26 -12.48
C HIS A 140 0.23 8.71 -13.88
N GLU A 141 1.20 8.16 -14.62
CA GLU A 141 0.99 7.69 -15.99
C GLU A 141 -0.11 6.63 -16.08
N ALA A 142 -1.11 6.87 -16.93
CA ALA A 142 -2.25 5.97 -17.09
C ALA A 142 -1.82 4.58 -17.55
N ALA A 143 -0.87 4.48 -18.48
CA ALA A 143 -0.38 3.21 -18.99
C ALA A 143 0.24 2.35 -17.88
N ARG A 144 1.00 2.96 -16.98
CA ARG A 144 1.60 2.25 -15.84
C ARG A 144 0.55 1.81 -14.83
N ARG A 145 -0.45 2.64 -14.57
CA ARG A 145 -1.55 2.28 -13.67
C ARG A 145 -2.33 1.08 -14.19
N VAL A 146 -2.65 1.08 -15.47
CA VAL A 146 -3.36 -0.04 -16.11
C VAL A 146 -2.52 -1.31 -16.05
N ALA A 147 -1.27 -1.26 -16.46
CA ALA A 147 -0.38 -2.42 -16.49
C ALA A 147 -0.17 -3.00 -15.08
N LEU A 148 0.05 -2.15 -14.08
CA LEU A 148 0.22 -2.61 -12.70
C LEU A 148 -1.06 -3.27 -12.19
N LYS A 149 -2.22 -2.66 -12.41
CA LYS A 149 -3.49 -3.23 -11.97
C LYS A 149 -3.75 -4.60 -12.60
N GLU A 150 -3.49 -4.75 -13.89
CA GLU A 150 -3.64 -6.03 -14.58
C GLU A 150 -2.75 -7.11 -13.97
N GLY A 151 -1.48 -6.80 -13.72
CA GLY A 151 -0.55 -7.72 -13.10
C GLY A 151 -0.95 -8.12 -11.69
N LEU A 152 -1.40 -7.16 -10.88
CA LEU A 152 -1.88 -7.43 -9.53
C LEU A 152 -3.17 -8.26 -9.54
N ASN A 153 -4.09 -7.98 -10.44
CA ASN A 153 -5.32 -8.76 -10.59
C ASN A 153 -5.05 -10.21 -10.97
N GLU A 154 -4.09 -10.46 -11.85
CA GLU A 154 -3.67 -11.83 -12.18
C GLU A 154 -3.18 -12.59 -10.94
N ARG A 155 -2.41 -11.92 -10.09
CA ARG A 155 -1.94 -12.52 -8.83
C ARG A 155 -3.08 -12.77 -7.86
N LEU A 156 -4.06 -11.87 -7.81
CA LEU A 156 -5.24 -12.05 -6.98
C LEU A 156 -6.05 -13.29 -7.37
N LEU A 157 -6.18 -13.56 -8.67
CA LEU A 157 -6.87 -14.75 -9.16
C LEU A 157 -6.22 -16.06 -8.68
N LYS A 158 -4.91 -16.05 -8.45
CA LYS A 158 -4.14 -17.21 -8.00
C LYS A 158 -3.89 -17.21 -6.49
N SER A 159 -4.40 -16.22 -5.77
CA SER A 159 -4.16 -16.06 -4.35
C SER A 159 -5.19 -16.78 -3.51
N ILE A 160 -4.87 -16.94 -2.23
CA ILE A 160 -5.75 -17.53 -1.22
C ILE A 160 -6.02 -16.52 -0.11
N PRO A 161 -7.14 -16.62 0.62
CA PRO A 161 -7.36 -15.78 1.80
C PRO A 161 -6.24 -15.96 2.82
N ALA A 162 -5.81 -14.86 3.43
CA ALA A 162 -4.73 -14.86 4.41
C ALA A 162 -4.98 -13.77 5.46
N PHE A 163 -4.21 -13.80 6.54
CA PHE A 163 -4.25 -12.80 7.59
C PHE A 163 -5.68 -12.44 8.00
N PRO A 164 -6.42 -13.37 8.60
CA PRO A 164 -7.80 -13.12 9.02
C PRO A 164 -7.87 -12.00 10.06
N ALA A 165 -8.99 -11.26 10.06
CA ALA A 165 -9.20 -10.13 10.96
C ALA A 165 -9.23 -10.57 12.42
N THR A 166 -9.70 -11.78 12.68
CA THR A 166 -9.77 -12.36 14.02
C THR A 166 -9.23 -13.78 14.01
N THR A 167 -8.53 -14.16 15.06
CA THR A 167 -8.17 -15.55 15.30
C THR A 167 -9.39 -16.27 15.89
N LEU A 168 -9.95 -17.19 15.12
CA LEU A 168 -11.12 -17.93 15.57
C LEU A 168 -10.79 -18.84 16.76
N GLY A 169 -11.59 -18.69 17.81
CA GLY A 169 -11.78 -19.75 18.81
C GLY A 169 -10.62 -20.06 19.73
N LEU A 170 -9.79 -19.13 19.97
CA LEU A 170 -8.71 -19.34 20.93
C LEU A 170 -8.74 -18.38 22.08
#